data_fedb48d2747a406189451e5c8e8d75ce
#
_entry.id   fedb48d2747a406189451e5c8e8d75ce
#
_cell.length_a   1.000
_cell.length_b   1.000
_cell.length_c   1.000
_cell.angle_alpha   90.00
_cell.angle_beta   90.00
_cell.angle_gamma   90.00
#
_symmetry.space_group_name_H-M   'P 1'
#
loop_
_entity.id
_entity.type
_entity.pdbx_description
1 polymer ?
#
loop_
_entity_poly.entity_id
_entity_poly.type
_entity_poly.pdbx_seq_one_letter_code
_entity_poly.pdbx_strand_id
1 'polypeptide(L)'
;MKITKAPFGNRYCLLTVPNLDTNKMEILNTLPSYKRWIGRDLLFQPTSASLGRLHKFFPDIEWDDEVVHHLDHYIETLKTAEEIRNKKENTPETDDFIFKTEPFEHQRKTFYLSRDQKVFALLMEQGTGKTKVVIDNSAYLYSKGEIQSLVVIAPNGVHRNWIREVETHLPDWCKYEITYYRSGMNKKETETFVNVLNSRDCLKIFTFNVEAFTSPSAVNWMERILLSNEVMLVVDESTRIKTPSAKRTKLITKFGKNAKYRRILTGTPITKNAADVYAQFKFLDPQILGYDSFYSFRNQYCVMGGFEQRQIIAYKNLDELSRNVEGHSFRVLKKDCLDLPPKIYQRHFVEMSERQKKMYNTMKKGFIAELEGNVIEAPEAITRLLRLQQILCGWFPTENDRVQPIDEKNPRIEALKDILEGIESKVIIWARFRADIRAIERLLGDLAVSYHGDVDSDARELAIDRFQKDPAIRYFIGTPQAGGTGLTLTAAEYAIYYSNSFNLEERLQSEDRCHRIGTKNNVTYIDIECQKSIDSKIIKALRDKKNIADIITKDPISIFLEEQDNE
;
A
#
# COMPACT_ATOMS: atom_id res chain seq x y z
N MET A 1 36.51 -5.29 26.63
CA MET A 1 35.24 -4.50 26.69
C MET A 1 34.15 -5.45 27.15
N LYS A 2 33.21 -4.97 27.94
CA LYS A 2 32.11 -5.79 28.45
C LYS A 2 30.79 -5.08 28.32
N ILE A 3 29.76 -5.77 27.85
CA ILE A 3 28.38 -5.27 27.77
C ILE A 3 27.58 -5.93 28.88
N THR A 4 26.90 -5.11 29.68
CA THR A 4 26.00 -5.57 30.74
C THR A 4 24.65 -4.84 30.60
N LYS A 5 23.63 -5.41 31.21
CA LYS A 5 22.34 -4.73 31.34
C LYS A 5 22.49 -3.46 32.19
N ALA A 6 21.90 -2.36 31.76
CA ALA A 6 22.00 -1.12 32.52
C ALA A 6 21.16 -1.20 33.81
N PRO A 7 21.68 -0.68 34.96
CA PRO A 7 20.96 -0.73 36.23
C PRO A 7 19.67 0.11 36.28
N PHE A 8 19.40 0.93 35.25
CA PHE A 8 18.29 1.89 35.19
C PHE A 8 17.13 1.45 34.28
N GLY A 9 16.96 0.15 34.08
CA GLY A 9 15.80 -0.40 33.36
C GLY A 9 16.15 -1.28 32.15
N ASN A 10 15.21 -2.17 31.79
CA ASN A 10 15.39 -3.23 30.80
C ASN A 10 15.58 -2.77 29.34
N ARG A 11 15.70 -1.46 29.09
CA ARG A 11 15.80 -0.89 27.73
C ARG A 11 17.20 -0.48 27.31
N TYR A 12 18.17 -0.51 28.21
CA TYR A 12 19.52 -0.03 27.96
C TYR A 12 20.57 -1.03 28.39
N CYS A 13 21.69 -1.03 27.68
CA CYS A 13 22.91 -1.74 28.03
C CYS A 13 24.01 -0.72 28.37
N LEU A 14 24.93 -1.13 29.22
CA LEU A 14 26.12 -0.39 29.58
C LEU A 14 27.34 -1.11 28.98
N LEU A 15 28.08 -0.42 28.13
CA LEU A 15 29.33 -0.88 27.57
C LEU A 15 30.49 -0.28 28.37
N THR A 16 31.17 -1.10 29.12
CA THR A 16 32.42 -0.74 29.81
C THR A 16 33.59 -0.80 28.84
N VAL A 17 34.27 0.32 28.65
CA VAL A 17 35.38 0.46 27.71
C VAL A 17 36.69 0.68 28.43
N PRO A 18 37.46 -0.37 28.76
CA PRO A 18 38.80 -0.18 29.27
C PRO A 18 39.71 0.38 28.15
N ASN A 19 40.58 1.31 28.51
CA ASN A 19 41.51 1.96 27.56
C ASN A 19 40.81 2.60 26.36
N LEU A 20 39.88 3.53 26.63
CA LEU A 20 39.19 4.30 25.62
C LEU A 20 40.19 5.22 24.89
N ASP A 21 40.38 4.97 23.60
CA ASP A 21 41.18 5.78 22.69
C ASP A 21 40.27 6.51 21.68
N THR A 22 40.86 7.42 20.89
CA THR A 22 40.14 8.24 19.92
C THR A 22 39.42 7.40 18.88
N ASN A 23 40.06 6.30 18.40
CA ASN A 23 39.48 5.43 17.38
C ASN A 23 38.25 4.67 17.91
N LYS A 24 38.34 4.10 19.11
CA LYS A 24 37.21 3.45 19.78
C LYS A 24 36.10 4.44 20.03
N MET A 25 36.42 5.67 20.44
CA MET A 25 35.43 6.72 20.71
C MET A 25 34.69 7.11 19.44
N GLU A 26 35.40 7.26 18.30
CA GLU A 26 34.77 7.54 17.01
C GLU A 26 33.81 6.44 16.59
N ILE A 27 34.22 5.18 16.63
CA ILE A 27 33.38 4.03 16.30
C ILE A 27 32.14 3.98 17.20
N LEU A 28 32.31 4.12 18.51
CA LEU A 28 31.23 4.07 19.48
C LEU A 28 30.25 5.25 19.34
N ASN A 29 30.75 6.43 19.00
CA ASN A 29 29.92 7.60 18.72
C ASN A 29 29.08 7.44 17.44
N THR A 30 29.46 6.54 16.55
CA THR A 30 28.68 6.24 15.34
C THR A 30 27.65 5.13 15.53
N LEU A 31 27.50 4.53 16.73
CA LEU A 31 26.47 3.52 16.96
C LEU A 31 25.07 4.04 16.63
N PRO A 32 24.27 3.28 15.88
CA PRO A 32 22.98 3.75 15.36
C PRO A 32 21.83 3.60 16.37
N SER A 33 22.07 3.92 17.63
CA SER A 33 21.06 3.85 18.70
C SER A 33 21.17 5.03 19.63
N TYR A 34 20.17 5.21 20.53
CA TYR A 34 20.32 6.14 21.63
C TYR A 34 21.56 5.76 22.44
N LYS A 35 22.41 6.74 22.71
CA LYS A 35 23.65 6.56 23.45
C LYS A 35 23.98 7.80 24.29
N ARG A 36 24.59 7.55 25.43
CA ARG A 36 25.07 8.60 26.35
C ARG A 36 26.29 8.10 27.12
N TRP A 37 27.33 8.88 27.16
CA TRP A 37 28.50 8.57 27.98
C TRP A 37 28.20 8.84 29.47
N ILE A 38 28.57 7.89 30.34
CA ILE A 38 28.52 7.98 31.80
C ILE A 38 29.94 7.71 32.31
N GLY A 39 30.70 8.76 32.47
CA GLY A 39 32.13 8.63 32.72
C GLY A 39 32.85 7.97 31.52
N ARG A 40 33.42 6.79 31.72
CA ARG A 40 34.11 6.00 30.67
C ARG A 40 33.20 4.92 30.05
N ASP A 41 32.00 4.76 30.57
CA ASP A 41 31.06 3.76 30.08
C ASP A 41 30.07 4.36 29.11
N LEU A 42 29.65 3.61 28.10
CA LEU A 42 28.67 4.02 27.15
C LEU A 42 27.32 3.36 27.44
N LEU A 43 26.36 4.15 27.90
CA LEU A 43 24.95 3.73 27.97
C LEU A 43 24.37 3.78 26.55
N PHE A 44 23.81 2.68 26.06
CA PHE A 44 23.18 2.65 24.75
C PHE A 44 21.96 1.74 24.72
N GLN A 45 21.06 1.99 23.77
CA GLN A 45 19.94 1.09 23.51
C GLN A 45 20.44 -0.07 22.64
N PRO A 46 20.33 -1.34 23.07
CA PRO A 46 20.73 -2.49 22.28
C PRO A 46 19.74 -2.68 21.14
N THR A 47 20.12 -2.26 19.94
CA THR A 47 19.42 -2.55 18.69
C THR A 47 20.30 -3.51 17.89
N SER A 48 19.69 -4.29 17.00
CA SER A 48 20.45 -5.22 16.14
C SER A 48 21.54 -4.51 15.36
N ALA A 49 21.25 -3.29 14.87
CA ALA A 49 22.25 -2.49 14.17
C ALA A 49 23.40 -2.06 15.09
N SER A 50 23.13 -1.69 16.36
CA SER A 50 24.20 -1.33 17.31
C SER A 50 25.00 -2.56 17.78
N LEU A 51 24.33 -3.68 18.06
CA LEU A 51 24.97 -4.92 18.46
C LEU A 51 25.83 -5.52 17.35
N GLY A 52 25.30 -5.55 16.13
CA GLY A 52 26.04 -6.01 14.95
C GLY A 52 27.26 -5.16 14.65
N ARG A 53 27.16 -3.84 14.86
CA ARG A 53 28.30 -2.94 14.70
C ARG A 53 29.36 -3.18 15.78
N LEU A 54 28.95 -3.37 17.03
CA LEU A 54 29.85 -3.72 18.11
C LEU A 54 30.54 -5.07 17.86
N HIS A 55 29.79 -6.08 17.45
CA HIS A 55 30.36 -7.40 17.11
C HIS A 55 31.35 -7.32 15.95
N LYS A 56 31.08 -6.52 14.92
CA LYS A 56 31.95 -6.34 13.76
C LYS A 56 33.29 -5.66 14.11
N PHE A 57 33.25 -4.59 14.90
CA PHE A 57 34.44 -3.78 15.19
C PHE A 57 35.17 -4.21 16.44
N PHE A 58 34.51 -4.93 17.33
CA PHE A 58 35.05 -5.40 18.60
C PHE A 58 34.64 -6.87 18.84
N PRO A 59 35.22 -7.84 18.09
CA PRO A 59 34.81 -9.24 18.17
C PRO A 59 35.08 -9.87 19.56
N ASP A 60 36.01 -9.32 20.32
CA ASP A 60 36.42 -9.82 21.66
C ASP A 60 35.61 -9.17 22.81
N ILE A 61 34.46 -8.59 22.55
CA ILE A 61 33.56 -8.07 23.59
C ILE A 61 32.98 -9.24 24.39
N GLU A 62 33.08 -9.15 25.72
CA GLU A 62 32.31 -10.00 26.61
C GLU A 62 30.85 -9.57 26.67
N TRP A 63 29.93 -10.50 26.41
CA TRP A 63 28.51 -10.25 26.39
C TRP A 63 27.86 -10.85 27.65
N ASP A 64 26.97 -10.07 28.28
CA ASP A 64 26.09 -10.57 29.33
C ASP A 64 25.03 -11.51 28.70
N ASP A 65 24.68 -12.60 29.39
CA ASP A 65 23.76 -13.63 28.89
C ASP A 65 22.39 -13.04 28.44
N GLU A 66 21.87 -12.02 29.13
CA GLU A 66 20.64 -11.34 28.72
C GLU A 66 20.80 -10.55 27.40
N VAL A 67 22.01 -10.15 27.05
CA VAL A 67 22.30 -9.40 25.81
C VAL A 67 22.60 -10.36 24.66
N VAL A 68 23.18 -11.53 24.95
CA VAL A 68 23.49 -12.59 23.97
C VAL A 68 22.22 -12.99 23.20
N HIS A 69 21.08 -13.13 23.86
CA HIS A 69 19.83 -13.49 23.20
C HIS A 69 19.43 -12.50 22.09
N HIS A 70 19.64 -11.20 22.27
CA HIS A 70 19.40 -10.21 21.21
C HIS A 70 20.41 -10.31 20.07
N LEU A 71 21.67 -10.63 20.40
CA LEU A 71 22.72 -10.84 19.40
C LEU A 71 22.45 -12.10 18.58
N ASP A 72 22.06 -13.19 19.21
CA ASP A 72 21.73 -14.47 18.55
C ASP A 72 20.57 -14.28 17.56
N HIS A 73 19.53 -13.58 17.96
CA HIS A 73 18.41 -13.27 17.05
C HIS A 73 18.85 -12.40 15.86
N TYR A 74 19.74 -11.44 16.10
CA TYR A 74 20.33 -10.65 15.01
C TYR A 74 21.15 -11.51 14.05
N ILE A 75 22.01 -12.38 14.58
CA ILE A 75 22.83 -13.28 13.77
C ILE A 75 21.93 -14.23 12.96
N GLU A 76 20.87 -14.77 13.57
CA GLU A 76 19.87 -15.60 12.88
C GLU A 76 19.20 -14.82 11.73
N THR A 77 18.83 -13.57 11.97
CA THR A 77 18.25 -12.70 10.93
C THR A 77 19.20 -12.48 9.76
N LEU A 78 20.49 -12.27 10.01
CA LEU A 78 21.51 -12.14 8.97
C LEU A 78 21.72 -13.44 8.18
N LYS A 79 21.79 -14.59 8.85
CA LYS A 79 21.90 -15.91 8.21
C LYS A 79 20.70 -16.18 7.31
N THR A 80 19.49 -15.92 7.81
CA THR A 80 18.26 -16.04 7.03
C THR A 80 18.29 -15.15 5.78
N ALA A 81 18.77 -13.91 5.92
CA ALA A 81 18.89 -12.99 4.78
C ALA A 81 19.89 -13.49 3.72
N GLU A 82 21.00 -14.10 4.16
CA GLU A 82 21.99 -14.69 3.26
C GLU A 82 21.46 -15.95 2.56
N GLU A 83 20.78 -16.82 3.29
CA GLU A 83 20.11 -18.00 2.72
C GLU A 83 19.07 -17.61 1.65
N ILE A 84 18.26 -16.58 1.91
CA ILE A 84 17.28 -16.09 0.96
C ILE A 84 17.98 -15.54 -0.29
N ARG A 85 19.09 -14.80 -0.16
CA ARG A 85 19.85 -14.31 -1.31
C ARG A 85 20.38 -15.46 -2.16
N ASN A 86 20.99 -16.46 -1.54
CA ASN A 86 21.51 -17.64 -2.23
C ASN A 86 20.40 -18.43 -2.94
N LYS A 87 19.25 -18.61 -2.29
CA LYS A 87 18.06 -19.24 -2.89
C LYS A 87 17.47 -18.45 -4.06
N LYS A 88 17.63 -17.11 -4.10
CA LYS A 88 17.17 -16.32 -5.24
C LYS A 88 17.92 -16.63 -6.54
N GLU A 89 19.18 -16.97 -6.46
CA GLU A 89 19.99 -17.36 -7.61
C GLU A 89 19.66 -18.79 -8.05
N ASN A 90 19.48 -19.71 -7.10
CA ASN A 90 19.21 -21.12 -7.34
C ASN A 90 18.01 -21.55 -6.47
N THR A 91 16.79 -21.20 -6.89
CA THR A 91 15.59 -21.61 -6.16
C THR A 91 15.37 -23.12 -6.34
N PRO A 92 15.46 -23.94 -5.29
CA PRO A 92 15.19 -25.35 -5.39
C PRO A 92 13.68 -25.55 -5.61
N GLU A 93 13.31 -26.20 -6.71
CA GLU A 93 11.96 -26.68 -6.92
C GLU A 93 11.87 -28.10 -6.38
N THR A 94 10.86 -28.36 -5.56
CA THR A 94 10.58 -29.68 -5.01
C THR A 94 9.13 -30.05 -5.33
N ASP A 95 8.88 -31.31 -5.63
CA ASP A 95 7.54 -31.83 -5.94
C ASP A 95 6.73 -32.17 -4.68
N ASP A 96 7.02 -31.50 -3.57
CA ASP A 96 6.41 -31.76 -2.26
C ASP A 96 5.11 -30.96 -2.02
N PHE A 97 4.63 -30.21 -3.00
CA PHE A 97 3.39 -29.45 -2.91
C PHE A 97 2.58 -29.49 -4.21
N ILE A 98 1.31 -29.88 -4.11
CA ILE A 98 0.39 -29.96 -5.24
C ILE A 98 -0.47 -28.68 -5.27
N PHE A 99 -0.26 -27.89 -6.32
CA PHE A 99 -1.05 -26.67 -6.56
C PHE A 99 -2.41 -27.02 -7.18
N LYS A 100 -3.48 -26.33 -6.78
CA LYS A 100 -4.80 -26.45 -7.45
C LYS A 100 -4.79 -25.80 -8.83
N THR A 101 -4.16 -24.65 -8.94
CA THR A 101 -3.98 -23.91 -10.19
C THR A 101 -2.50 -23.77 -10.46
N GLU A 102 -2.10 -23.99 -11.71
CA GLU A 102 -0.69 -23.89 -12.11
C GLU A 102 -0.14 -22.48 -11.83
N PRO A 103 0.94 -22.34 -11.02
CA PRO A 103 1.54 -21.05 -10.75
C PRO A 103 2.40 -20.60 -11.94
N PHE A 104 2.42 -19.28 -12.21
CA PHE A 104 3.45 -18.72 -13.07
C PHE A 104 4.83 -18.89 -12.44
N GLU A 105 5.89 -18.90 -13.26
CA GLU A 105 7.27 -19.08 -12.80
C GLU A 105 7.65 -18.17 -11.62
N HIS A 106 7.34 -16.86 -11.71
CA HIS A 106 7.60 -15.91 -10.63
C HIS A 106 6.80 -16.21 -9.35
N GLN A 107 5.57 -16.75 -9.46
CA GLN A 107 4.75 -17.14 -8.32
C GLN A 107 5.33 -18.40 -7.68
N ARG A 108 5.72 -19.39 -8.46
CA ARG A 108 6.38 -20.61 -8.03
C ARG A 108 7.69 -20.28 -7.30
N LYS A 109 8.53 -19.43 -7.90
CA LYS A 109 9.76 -18.94 -7.28
C LYS A 109 9.50 -18.24 -5.95
N THR A 110 8.52 -17.33 -5.91
CA THR A 110 8.15 -16.61 -4.67
C THR A 110 7.63 -17.57 -3.60
N PHE A 111 6.86 -18.59 -3.96
CA PHE A 111 6.38 -19.62 -3.05
C PHE A 111 7.55 -20.36 -2.39
N TYR A 112 8.48 -20.90 -3.16
CA TYR A 112 9.63 -21.64 -2.62
C TYR A 112 10.58 -20.76 -1.79
N LEU A 113 10.72 -19.48 -2.12
CA LEU A 113 11.51 -18.55 -1.33
C LEU A 113 10.87 -18.21 0.02
N SER A 114 9.55 -18.17 0.08
CA SER A 114 8.82 -17.64 1.24
C SER A 114 8.20 -18.71 2.14
N ARG A 115 7.93 -19.92 1.63
CA ARG A 115 7.07 -20.91 2.31
C ARG A 115 7.56 -21.34 3.70
N ASP A 116 8.87 -21.47 3.87
CA ASP A 116 9.48 -21.89 5.14
C ASP A 116 9.91 -20.71 6.03
N GLN A 117 9.86 -19.49 5.51
CA GLN A 117 10.30 -18.30 6.24
C GLN A 117 9.24 -17.84 7.25
N LYS A 118 9.63 -17.62 8.52
CA LYS A 118 8.70 -17.07 9.53
C LYS A 118 8.19 -15.68 9.16
N VAL A 119 9.03 -14.87 8.51
CA VAL A 119 8.70 -13.52 8.07
C VAL A 119 9.16 -13.28 6.64
N PHE A 120 8.29 -12.71 5.80
CA PHE A 120 8.66 -12.44 4.41
C PHE A 120 7.80 -11.33 3.79
N ALA A 121 8.41 -10.49 2.95
CA ALA A 121 7.74 -9.45 2.19
C ALA A 121 7.58 -9.84 0.71
N LEU A 122 6.35 -9.92 0.24
CA LEU A 122 6.03 -10.10 -1.16
C LEU A 122 5.89 -8.72 -1.84
N LEU A 123 7.02 -8.21 -2.36
CA LEU A 123 7.10 -6.90 -3.02
C LEU A 123 6.80 -7.05 -4.52
N MET A 124 5.62 -7.59 -4.81
CA MET A 124 5.19 -7.93 -6.16
C MET A 124 4.20 -6.88 -6.67
N GLU A 125 4.37 -6.39 -7.91
CA GLU A 125 3.44 -5.41 -8.49
C GLU A 125 2.00 -5.93 -8.51
N GLN A 126 1.04 -5.01 -8.61
CA GLN A 126 -0.37 -5.39 -8.64
C GLN A 126 -0.69 -6.25 -9.87
N GLY A 127 -1.54 -7.27 -9.69
CA GLY A 127 -1.90 -8.19 -10.75
C GLY A 127 -0.87 -9.26 -11.10
N THR A 128 0.20 -9.44 -10.31
CA THR A 128 1.18 -10.53 -10.47
C THR A 128 0.86 -11.77 -9.63
N GLY A 129 -0.26 -11.76 -8.88
CA GLY A 129 -0.77 -12.94 -8.14
C GLY A 129 -0.21 -13.13 -6.73
N LYS A 130 0.10 -12.04 -6.01
CA LYS A 130 0.50 -12.09 -4.57
C LYS A 130 -0.42 -12.96 -3.71
N THR A 131 -1.73 -12.79 -3.89
CA THR A 131 -2.78 -13.50 -3.14
C THR A 131 -2.65 -15.01 -3.30
N LYS A 132 -2.48 -15.50 -4.54
CA LYS A 132 -2.26 -16.91 -4.82
C LYS A 132 -1.04 -17.47 -4.07
N VAL A 133 0.09 -16.79 -4.12
CA VAL A 133 1.31 -17.23 -3.41
C VAL A 133 1.06 -17.38 -1.90
N VAL A 134 0.32 -16.46 -1.29
CA VAL A 134 -0.02 -16.54 0.14
C VAL A 134 -0.98 -17.68 0.44
N ILE A 135 -1.97 -17.91 -0.41
CA ILE A 135 -2.93 -19.03 -0.28
C ILE A 135 -2.18 -20.36 -0.34
N ASP A 136 -1.34 -20.56 -1.36
CA ASP A 136 -0.51 -21.75 -1.49
C ASP A 136 0.42 -21.94 -0.29
N ASN A 137 1.06 -20.84 0.18
CA ASN A 137 1.93 -20.87 1.34
C ASN A 137 1.16 -21.25 2.63
N SER A 138 -0.07 -20.75 2.81
CA SER A 138 -0.90 -21.11 3.96
C SER A 138 -1.32 -22.58 3.94
N ALA A 139 -1.67 -23.12 2.78
CA ALA A 139 -1.97 -24.55 2.62
C ALA A 139 -0.75 -25.44 2.92
N TYR A 140 0.43 -25.04 2.45
CA TYR A 140 1.68 -25.72 2.73
C TYR A 140 1.98 -25.75 4.25
N LEU A 141 1.92 -24.58 4.91
CA LEU A 141 2.17 -24.51 6.35
C LEU A 141 1.12 -25.28 7.18
N TYR A 142 -0.14 -25.27 6.74
CA TYR A 142 -1.20 -26.08 7.34
C TYR A 142 -0.92 -27.58 7.21
N SER A 143 -0.49 -28.05 6.03
CA SER A 143 -0.16 -29.47 5.81
C SER A 143 1.02 -29.96 6.64
N LYS A 144 1.93 -29.05 7.02
CA LYS A 144 3.07 -29.32 7.93
C LYS A 144 2.68 -29.23 9.42
N GLY A 145 1.43 -28.87 9.75
CA GLY A 145 0.98 -28.65 11.13
C GLY A 145 1.53 -27.37 11.77
N GLU A 146 2.12 -26.48 10.97
CA GLU A 146 2.76 -25.27 11.43
C GLU A 146 1.77 -24.16 11.81
N ILE A 147 0.60 -24.15 11.17
CA ILE A 147 -0.49 -23.19 11.43
C ILE A 147 -1.85 -23.89 11.46
N GLN A 148 -2.80 -23.31 12.20
CA GLN A 148 -4.22 -23.64 12.14
C GLN A 148 -5.04 -22.54 11.47
N SER A 149 -4.49 -21.33 11.40
CA SER A 149 -5.26 -20.20 10.86
C SER A 149 -4.43 -19.29 9.96
N LEU A 150 -5.08 -18.85 8.87
CA LEU A 150 -4.67 -17.72 8.04
C LEU A 150 -5.50 -16.51 8.43
N VAL A 151 -4.85 -15.43 8.85
CA VAL A 151 -5.52 -14.14 9.13
C VAL A 151 -5.02 -13.08 8.16
N VAL A 152 -5.92 -12.48 7.41
CA VAL A 152 -5.61 -11.46 6.41
C VAL A 152 -6.18 -10.11 6.86
N ILE A 153 -5.31 -9.12 6.94
CA ILE A 153 -5.68 -7.72 7.16
C ILE A 153 -5.54 -7.01 5.81
N ALA A 154 -6.65 -6.55 5.24
CA ALA A 154 -6.71 -6.00 3.90
C ALA A 154 -7.46 -4.66 3.86
N PRO A 155 -7.33 -3.84 2.80
CA PRO A 155 -8.19 -2.67 2.60
C PRO A 155 -9.67 -3.03 2.49
N ASN A 156 -10.54 -2.05 2.76
CA ASN A 156 -11.98 -2.25 2.66
C ASN A 156 -12.38 -2.70 1.24
N GLY A 157 -13.33 -3.64 1.15
CA GLY A 157 -13.79 -4.20 -0.12
C GLY A 157 -12.95 -5.36 -0.67
N VAL A 158 -11.78 -5.65 -0.09
CA VAL A 158 -10.90 -6.75 -0.55
C VAL A 158 -11.26 -8.10 0.06
N HIS A 159 -12.02 -8.15 1.17
CA HIS A 159 -12.37 -9.42 1.85
C HIS A 159 -12.99 -10.46 0.92
N ARG A 160 -13.96 -10.01 0.10
CA ARG A 160 -14.67 -10.91 -0.83
C ARG A 160 -13.78 -11.36 -1.97
N ASN A 161 -12.83 -10.52 -2.39
CA ASN A 161 -11.84 -10.95 -3.35
C ASN A 161 -10.96 -12.07 -2.78
N TRP A 162 -10.58 -12.00 -1.50
CA TRP A 162 -9.86 -13.08 -0.83
C TRP A 162 -10.66 -14.37 -0.78
N ILE A 163 -11.99 -14.31 -0.54
CA ILE A 163 -12.86 -15.50 -0.56
C ILE A 163 -12.80 -16.16 -1.94
N ARG A 164 -12.99 -15.41 -3.02
CA ARG A 164 -12.93 -15.93 -4.39
C ARG A 164 -11.57 -16.50 -4.76
N GLU A 165 -10.50 -15.84 -4.36
CA GLU A 165 -9.13 -16.29 -4.59
C GLU A 165 -8.84 -17.61 -3.83
N VAL A 166 -9.35 -17.74 -2.60
CA VAL A 166 -9.27 -18.98 -1.81
C VAL A 166 -10.02 -20.12 -2.52
N GLU A 167 -11.25 -19.90 -2.95
CA GLU A 167 -12.04 -20.87 -3.71
C GLU A 167 -11.34 -21.31 -5.01
N THR A 168 -10.65 -20.37 -5.66
CA THR A 168 -9.96 -20.61 -6.93
C THR A 168 -8.65 -21.35 -6.75
N HIS A 169 -7.85 -21.00 -5.74
CA HIS A 169 -6.44 -21.39 -5.65
C HIS A 169 -6.11 -22.37 -4.53
N LEU A 170 -6.90 -22.39 -3.43
CA LEU A 170 -6.60 -23.30 -2.31
C LEU A 170 -6.71 -24.76 -2.78
N PRO A 171 -5.69 -25.61 -2.56
CA PRO A 171 -5.72 -27.02 -2.98
C PRO A 171 -6.92 -27.77 -2.44
N ASP A 172 -7.54 -28.63 -3.28
CA ASP A 172 -8.77 -29.36 -2.93
C ASP A 172 -8.59 -30.33 -1.75
N TRP A 173 -7.37 -30.76 -1.49
CA TRP A 173 -7.03 -31.58 -0.32
C TRP A 173 -7.03 -30.79 1.00
N CYS A 174 -6.93 -29.46 0.94
CA CYS A 174 -6.92 -28.59 2.12
C CYS A 174 -8.35 -28.16 2.47
N LYS A 175 -8.96 -28.87 3.43
CA LYS A 175 -10.26 -28.45 3.97
C LYS A 175 -10.11 -27.10 4.64
N TYR A 176 -11.08 -26.20 4.46
CA TYR A 176 -11.06 -24.87 5.07
C TYR A 176 -12.43 -24.37 5.46
N GLU A 177 -12.45 -23.42 6.39
CA GLU A 177 -13.60 -22.57 6.69
C GLU A 177 -13.14 -21.10 6.66
N ILE A 178 -13.95 -20.24 6.07
CA ILE A 178 -13.62 -18.83 5.87
C ILE A 178 -14.72 -17.91 6.40
N THR A 179 -14.33 -16.85 7.06
CA THR A 179 -15.23 -15.78 7.51
C THR A 179 -14.54 -14.43 7.49
N TYR A 180 -15.31 -13.36 7.54
CA TYR A 180 -14.78 -12.00 7.57
C TYR A 180 -15.38 -11.18 8.71
N TYR A 181 -14.57 -10.31 9.26
CA TYR A 181 -15.01 -9.35 10.27
C TYR A 181 -15.58 -8.09 9.61
N ARG A 182 -16.75 -7.65 10.09
CA ARG A 182 -17.27 -6.31 9.84
C ARG A 182 -17.74 -5.66 11.13
N SER A 183 -17.70 -4.32 11.19
CA SER A 183 -18.26 -3.59 12.32
C SER A 183 -19.77 -3.78 12.37
N GLY A 184 -20.31 -4.02 13.58
CA GLY A 184 -21.74 -4.23 13.76
C GLY A 184 -22.27 -5.57 13.25
N MET A 185 -21.45 -6.65 13.33
CA MET A 185 -21.94 -8.01 13.04
C MET A 185 -23.22 -8.31 13.82
N ASN A 186 -24.24 -8.83 13.12
CA ASN A 186 -25.46 -9.33 13.75
C ASN A 186 -25.20 -10.68 14.46
N LYS A 187 -26.23 -11.22 15.14
CA LYS A 187 -26.13 -12.47 15.90
C LYS A 187 -25.68 -13.64 15.02
N LYS A 188 -26.27 -13.80 13.84
CA LYS A 188 -25.94 -14.88 12.89
C LYS A 188 -24.49 -14.80 12.40
N GLU A 189 -24.03 -13.62 12.06
CA GLU A 189 -22.64 -13.39 11.63
C GLU A 189 -21.64 -13.66 12.75
N THR A 190 -22.00 -13.27 13.98
CA THR A 190 -21.20 -13.56 15.16
C THR A 190 -21.13 -15.07 15.43
N GLU A 191 -22.25 -15.78 15.31
CA GLU A 191 -22.32 -17.25 15.43
C GLU A 191 -21.43 -17.92 14.34
N THR A 192 -21.52 -17.47 13.09
CA THR A 192 -20.65 -17.96 12.00
C THR A 192 -19.18 -17.76 12.35
N PHE A 193 -18.81 -16.57 12.83
CA PHE A 193 -17.43 -16.27 13.22
C PHE A 193 -16.94 -17.19 14.36
N VAL A 194 -17.77 -17.42 15.36
CA VAL A 194 -17.49 -18.35 16.47
C VAL A 194 -17.36 -19.79 15.97
N ASN A 195 -18.21 -20.23 15.05
CA ASN A 195 -18.16 -21.57 14.49
C ASN A 195 -16.84 -21.80 13.76
N VAL A 196 -16.41 -20.85 12.91
CA VAL A 196 -15.11 -20.93 12.23
C VAL A 196 -13.96 -20.92 13.25
N LEU A 197 -14.03 -20.11 14.31
CA LEU A 197 -12.99 -20.09 15.35
C LEU A 197 -12.84 -21.44 16.06
N ASN A 198 -13.95 -22.13 16.29
CA ASN A 198 -14.00 -23.41 17.02
C ASN A 198 -13.92 -24.64 16.11
N SER A 199 -13.92 -24.46 14.78
CA SER A 199 -13.80 -25.58 13.85
C SER A 199 -12.48 -26.35 14.03
N ARG A 200 -12.49 -27.64 13.67
CA ARG A 200 -11.35 -28.56 13.81
C ARG A 200 -11.07 -29.21 12.47
N ASP A 201 -9.86 -29.69 12.33
CA ASP A 201 -9.41 -30.44 11.16
C ASP A 201 -9.57 -29.70 9.80
N CYS A 202 -9.51 -28.38 9.84
CA CYS A 202 -9.53 -27.50 8.68
C CYS A 202 -8.67 -26.25 8.87
N LEU A 203 -8.20 -25.66 7.78
CA LEU A 203 -7.57 -24.35 7.79
C LEU A 203 -8.64 -23.27 8.02
N LYS A 204 -8.52 -22.52 9.10
CA LYS A 204 -9.43 -21.41 9.42
C LYS A 204 -8.93 -20.13 8.77
N ILE A 205 -9.77 -19.45 8.01
CA ILE A 205 -9.40 -18.24 7.30
C ILE A 205 -10.25 -17.08 7.79
N PHE A 206 -9.58 -16.04 8.29
CA PHE A 206 -10.25 -14.82 8.80
C PHE A 206 -9.77 -13.62 8.01
N THR A 207 -10.68 -12.79 7.54
CA THR A 207 -10.33 -11.52 6.89
C THR A 207 -10.84 -10.33 7.69
N PHE A 208 -9.98 -9.33 7.85
CA PHE A 208 -10.25 -8.08 8.55
C PHE A 208 -9.96 -6.90 7.64
N ASN A 209 -10.76 -5.85 7.80
CA ASN A 209 -10.43 -4.55 7.23
C ASN A 209 -9.37 -3.86 8.11
N VAL A 210 -8.37 -3.24 7.48
CA VAL A 210 -7.31 -2.51 8.20
C VAL A 210 -7.86 -1.37 9.08
N GLU A 211 -8.96 -0.74 8.66
CA GLU A 211 -9.63 0.32 9.40
C GLU A 211 -10.43 -0.21 10.61
N ALA A 212 -10.78 -1.50 10.64
CA ALA A 212 -11.52 -2.12 11.74
C ALA A 212 -10.79 -2.02 13.08
N PHE A 213 -9.46 -1.98 13.08
CA PHE A 213 -8.65 -1.90 14.30
C PHE A 213 -8.67 -0.55 15.01
N THR A 214 -9.59 0.33 14.65
CA THR A 214 -10.01 1.47 15.47
C THR A 214 -11.09 1.06 16.49
N SER A 215 -11.75 -0.08 16.28
CA SER A 215 -12.82 -0.63 17.12
C SER A 215 -12.29 -1.65 18.14
N PRO A 216 -12.71 -1.57 19.44
CA PRO A 216 -12.38 -2.57 20.44
C PRO A 216 -12.86 -3.99 20.08
N SER A 217 -13.97 -4.12 19.37
CA SER A 217 -14.51 -5.42 18.96
C SER A 217 -13.57 -6.17 18.01
N ALA A 218 -13.00 -5.47 17.00
CA ALA A 218 -12.03 -6.09 16.10
C ALA A 218 -10.76 -6.52 16.83
N VAL A 219 -10.31 -5.71 17.80
CA VAL A 219 -9.15 -6.03 18.64
C VAL A 219 -9.41 -7.32 19.45
N ASN A 220 -10.57 -7.41 20.12
CA ASN A 220 -10.97 -8.60 20.88
C ASN A 220 -11.01 -9.88 20.03
N TRP A 221 -11.57 -9.80 18.81
CA TRP A 221 -11.62 -10.97 17.93
C TRP A 221 -10.22 -11.40 17.49
N MET A 222 -9.37 -10.44 17.12
CA MET A 222 -7.98 -10.74 16.74
C MET A 222 -7.20 -11.38 17.91
N GLU A 223 -7.32 -10.85 19.12
CA GLU A 223 -6.67 -11.41 20.31
C GLU A 223 -7.18 -12.85 20.60
N ARG A 224 -8.46 -13.12 20.46
CA ARG A 224 -9.02 -14.48 20.61
C ARG A 224 -8.46 -15.45 19.57
N ILE A 225 -8.36 -15.05 18.29
CA ILE A 225 -7.80 -15.89 17.23
C ILE A 225 -6.33 -16.21 17.53
N LEU A 226 -5.52 -15.20 17.90
CA LEU A 226 -4.10 -15.36 18.19
C LEU A 226 -3.81 -16.19 19.44
N LEU A 227 -4.73 -16.19 20.43
CA LEU A 227 -4.61 -17.00 21.63
C LEU A 227 -5.01 -18.46 21.41
N SER A 228 -5.87 -18.73 20.44
CA SER A 228 -6.46 -20.05 20.22
C SER A 228 -5.81 -20.84 19.09
N ASN A 229 -4.95 -20.23 18.28
CA ASN A 229 -4.38 -20.84 17.08
C ASN A 229 -2.94 -20.39 16.83
N GLU A 230 -2.15 -21.28 16.19
CA GLU A 230 -0.93 -20.87 15.49
C GLU A 230 -1.31 -20.18 14.18
N VAL A 231 -0.91 -18.94 14.02
CA VAL A 231 -1.43 -18.04 12.98
C VAL A 231 -0.36 -17.63 11.98
N MET A 232 -0.71 -17.66 10.69
CA MET A 232 -0.06 -16.87 9.66
C MET A 232 -0.82 -15.55 9.49
N LEU A 233 -0.22 -14.44 9.92
CA LEU A 233 -0.80 -13.10 9.83
C LEU A 233 -0.26 -12.35 8.61
N VAL A 234 -1.17 -11.91 7.76
CA VAL A 234 -0.89 -11.25 6.49
C VAL A 234 -1.44 -9.84 6.49
N VAL A 235 -0.63 -8.87 6.05
CA VAL A 235 -1.09 -7.50 5.80
C VAL A 235 -1.03 -7.25 4.30
N ASP A 236 -2.20 -7.24 3.68
CA ASP A 236 -2.36 -6.91 2.25
C ASP A 236 -2.39 -5.39 2.06
N GLU A 237 -1.79 -4.90 0.98
CA GLU A 237 -1.51 -3.48 0.74
C GLU A 237 -0.87 -2.81 1.98
N SER A 238 0.28 -3.35 2.39
CA SER A 238 0.96 -2.98 3.64
C SER A 238 1.35 -1.51 3.75
N THR A 239 1.27 -0.75 2.66
CA THR A 239 1.37 0.72 2.67
C THR A 239 0.34 1.39 3.59
N ARG A 240 -0.78 0.69 3.90
CA ARG A 240 -1.80 1.16 4.86
C ARG A 240 -1.30 1.23 6.30
N ILE A 241 -0.21 0.53 6.62
CA ILE A 241 0.44 0.56 7.94
C ILE A 241 1.80 1.29 7.93
N LYS A 242 2.12 2.06 6.90
CA LYS A 242 3.41 2.77 6.76
C LYS A 242 3.66 3.87 7.80
N THR A 243 2.60 4.41 8.43
CA THR A 243 2.70 5.49 9.42
C THR A 243 2.88 4.92 10.83
N PRO A 244 4.09 5.00 11.44
CA PRO A 244 4.39 4.33 12.71
C PRO A 244 3.58 4.86 13.90
N SER A 245 3.18 6.13 13.86
CA SER A 245 2.41 6.79 14.93
C SER A 245 0.93 6.42 14.94
N ALA A 246 0.39 5.95 13.82
CA ALA A 246 -1.03 5.64 13.70
C ALA A 246 -1.46 4.50 14.66
N LYS A 247 -2.61 4.67 15.33
CA LYS A 247 -3.16 3.71 16.29
C LYS A 247 -3.28 2.31 15.69
N ARG A 248 -3.84 2.20 14.47
CA ARG A 248 -3.97 0.92 13.75
C ARG A 248 -2.63 0.25 13.49
N THR A 249 -1.60 1.01 13.07
CA THR A 249 -0.26 0.46 12.82
C THR A 249 0.35 -0.13 14.08
N LYS A 250 0.24 0.58 15.21
CA LYS A 250 0.75 0.11 16.51
C LYS A 250 0.06 -1.18 16.94
N LEU A 251 -1.26 -1.28 16.77
CA LEU A 251 -2.04 -2.48 17.12
C LEU A 251 -1.68 -3.66 16.21
N ILE A 252 -1.64 -3.46 14.88
CA ILE A 252 -1.30 -4.53 13.93
C ILE A 252 0.13 -5.02 14.18
N THR A 253 1.07 -4.12 14.45
CA THR A 253 2.45 -4.51 14.83
C THR A 253 2.49 -5.30 16.14
N LYS A 254 1.64 -4.95 17.13
CA LYS A 254 1.50 -5.73 18.38
C LYS A 254 1.00 -7.15 18.09
N PHE A 255 -0.04 -7.29 17.24
CA PHE A 255 -0.56 -8.60 16.84
C PHE A 255 0.49 -9.45 16.09
N GLY A 256 1.29 -8.81 15.23
CA GLY A 256 2.38 -9.49 14.52
C GLY A 256 3.34 -10.23 15.46
N LYS A 257 3.61 -9.69 16.64
CA LYS A 257 4.50 -10.34 17.62
C LYS A 257 3.98 -11.68 18.15
N ASN A 258 2.64 -11.86 18.13
CA ASN A 258 1.97 -13.08 18.60
C ASN A 258 1.64 -14.05 17.45
N ALA A 259 1.93 -13.69 16.21
CA ALA A 259 1.73 -14.55 15.05
C ALA A 259 3.01 -15.33 14.75
N LYS A 260 2.87 -16.63 14.48
CA LYS A 260 3.98 -17.53 14.17
C LYS A 260 4.62 -17.21 12.82
N TYR A 261 3.80 -16.92 11.82
CA TYR A 261 4.24 -16.50 10.49
C TYR A 261 3.67 -15.13 10.14
N ARG A 262 4.46 -14.29 9.46
CA ARG A 262 4.05 -12.93 9.06
C ARG A 262 4.37 -12.65 7.61
N ARG A 263 3.43 -12.02 6.89
CA ARG A 263 3.62 -11.60 5.49
C ARG A 263 3.13 -10.18 5.30
N ILE A 264 3.85 -9.43 4.50
CA ILE A 264 3.35 -8.17 3.94
C ILE A 264 3.29 -8.28 2.42
N LEU A 265 2.22 -7.74 1.85
CA LEU A 265 1.99 -7.74 0.42
C LEU A 265 1.88 -6.29 -0.06
N THR A 266 2.69 -5.90 -1.03
CA THR A 266 2.59 -4.60 -1.69
C THR A 266 3.36 -4.59 -3.00
N GLY A 267 2.84 -3.87 -4.00
CA GLY A 267 3.58 -3.58 -5.22
C GLY A 267 4.52 -2.39 -5.09
N THR A 268 4.26 -1.51 -4.14
CA THR A 268 4.95 -0.23 -3.95
C THR A 268 5.30 -0.01 -2.47
N PRO A 269 6.31 -0.68 -1.93
CA PRO A 269 6.66 -0.57 -0.50
C PRO A 269 7.06 0.86 -0.10
N ILE A 270 7.57 1.62 -1.05
CA ILE A 270 7.94 3.03 -0.91
C ILE A 270 6.96 3.86 -1.74
N THR A 271 6.09 4.62 -1.09
CA THR A 271 5.09 5.45 -1.77
C THR A 271 5.50 6.91 -1.87
N LYS A 272 6.12 7.44 -0.83
CA LYS A 272 6.58 8.84 -0.77
C LYS A 272 8.06 8.95 -0.45
N ASN A 273 8.53 8.16 0.49
CA ASN A 273 9.90 8.27 0.99
C ASN A 273 10.40 6.91 1.51
N ALA A 274 11.73 6.77 1.63
CA ALA A 274 12.36 5.55 2.13
C ALA A 274 11.92 5.17 3.56
N ALA A 275 11.42 6.14 4.35
CA ALA A 275 10.92 5.88 5.69
C ALA A 275 9.58 5.10 5.72
N ASP A 276 8.88 5.01 4.59
CA ASP A 276 7.64 4.24 4.46
C ASP A 276 7.83 2.75 4.76
N VAL A 277 9.05 2.21 4.57
CA VAL A 277 9.34 0.79 4.83
C VAL A 277 9.43 0.46 6.32
N TYR A 278 9.73 1.44 7.19
CA TYR A 278 10.00 1.17 8.60
C TYR A 278 8.88 0.40 9.30
N ALA A 279 7.66 0.92 9.27
CA ALA A 279 6.55 0.30 9.99
C ALA A 279 6.12 -1.04 9.36
N GLN A 280 6.25 -1.17 8.04
CA GLN A 280 5.95 -2.39 7.31
C GLN A 280 6.92 -3.52 7.72
N PHE A 281 8.21 -3.25 7.75
CA PHE A 281 9.22 -4.23 8.16
C PHE A 281 9.27 -4.43 9.68
N LYS A 282 8.92 -3.42 10.48
CA LYS A 282 8.73 -3.58 11.93
C LYS A 282 7.58 -4.53 12.26
N PHE A 283 6.55 -4.62 11.44
CA PHE A 283 5.50 -5.62 11.57
C PHE A 283 6.05 -7.03 11.31
N LEU A 284 6.90 -7.20 10.33
CA LEU A 284 7.56 -8.49 10.06
C LEU A 284 8.51 -8.85 11.20
N ASP A 285 9.57 -8.10 11.36
CA ASP A 285 10.51 -8.21 12.46
C ASP A 285 11.34 -6.92 12.57
N PRO A 286 11.37 -6.24 13.72
CA PRO A 286 12.17 -5.04 13.89
C PRO A 286 13.67 -5.29 13.69
N GLN A 287 14.16 -6.54 13.85
CA GLN A 287 15.55 -6.89 13.68
C GLN A 287 16.03 -6.83 12.22
N ILE A 288 15.13 -6.98 11.25
CA ILE A 288 15.46 -6.86 9.82
C ILE A 288 16.07 -5.49 9.50
N LEU A 289 15.48 -4.42 10.03
CA LEU A 289 15.99 -3.06 9.86
C LEU A 289 16.97 -2.66 10.98
N GLY A 290 16.99 -3.40 12.08
CA GLY A 290 17.88 -3.16 13.21
C GLY A 290 17.48 -2.00 14.13
N TYR A 291 16.26 -1.47 14.03
CA TYR A 291 15.81 -0.29 14.78
C TYR A 291 14.45 -0.50 15.43
N ASP A 292 14.38 -0.44 16.75
CA ASP A 292 13.12 -0.49 17.51
C ASP A 292 12.33 0.83 17.46
N SER A 293 13.04 1.95 17.29
CA SER A 293 12.49 3.30 17.26
C SER A 293 12.53 3.89 15.86
N PHE A 294 11.39 4.45 15.40
CA PHE A 294 11.33 5.21 14.17
C PHE A 294 12.30 6.40 14.18
N TYR A 295 12.56 6.98 15.34
CA TYR A 295 13.48 8.10 15.49
C TYR A 295 14.92 7.69 15.15
N SER A 296 15.37 6.54 15.68
CA SER A 296 16.70 5.99 15.39
C SER A 296 16.84 5.61 13.93
N PHE A 297 15.82 4.94 13.37
CA PHE A 297 15.76 4.62 11.94
C PHE A 297 15.84 5.87 11.07
N ARG A 298 15.03 6.90 11.37
CA ARG A 298 15.04 8.16 10.63
C ARG A 298 16.40 8.85 10.67
N ASN A 299 17.05 8.88 11.82
CA ASN A 299 18.38 9.46 11.96
C ASN A 299 19.44 8.73 11.13
N GLN A 300 19.29 7.43 10.93
CA GLN A 300 20.21 6.62 10.12
C GLN A 300 20.01 6.84 8.61
N TYR A 301 18.75 6.94 8.16
CA TYR A 301 18.43 6.89 6.73
C TYR A 301 17.92 8.20 6.13
N CYS A 302 17.56 9.19 6.97
CA CYS A 302 17.02 10.46 6.51
C CYS A 302 17.94 11.63 6.91
N VAL A 303 18.03 12.63 6.04
CA VAL A 303 18.62 13.92 6.33
C VAL A 303 17.47 14.88 6.64
N MET A 304 17.50 15.45 7.84
CA MET A 304 16.48 16.38 8.29
C MET A 304 16.88 17.82 7.96
N GLY A 305 15.91 18.65 7.64
CA GLY A 305 16.10 20.07 7.32
C GLY A 305 14.77 20.84 7.35
N GLY A 306 14.72 22.01 6.72
CA GLY A 306 13.57 22.88 6.73
C GLY A 306 13.34 23.55 8.09
N PHE A 307 12.14 24.14 8.26
CA PHE A 307 11.79 24.84 9.50
C PHE A 307 11.87 23.89 10.70
N GLU A 308 12.61 24.24 11.73
CA GLU A 308 12.88 23.43 12.94
C GLU A 308 13.41 22.02 12.66
N GLN A 309 14.02 21.77 11.51
CA GLN A 309 14.53 20.45 11.10
C GLN A 309 13.47 19.32 11.14
N ARG A 310 12.22 19.65 10.81
CA ARG A 310 11.11 18.68 10.85
C ARG A 310 10.85 17.99 9.52
N GLN A 311 11.46 18.47 8.43
CA GLN A 311 11.26 17.91 7.09
C GLN A 311 12.40 16.99 6.68
N ILE A 312 12.07 15.92 5.99
CA ILE A 312 13.07 15.07 5.34
C ILE A 312 13.44 15.74 4.02
N ILE A 313 14.69 16.18 3.89
CA ILE A 313 15.20 16.87 2.69
C ILE A 313 16.04 15.97 1.78
N ALA A 314 16.61 14.89 2.32
CA ALA A 314 17.38 13.91 1.57
C ALA A 314 17.42 12.56 2.31
N TYR A 315 18.01 11.56 1.68
CA TYR A 315 18.22 10.22 2.24
C TYR A 315 19.69 9.86 2.19
N LYS A 316 20.11 8.99 3.11
CA LYS A 316 21.47 8.46 3.22
C LYS A 316 21.43 6.97 3.51
N ASN A 317 22.55 6.28 3.31
CA ASN A 317 22.72 4.83 3.60
C ASN A 317 21.66 3.94 2.92
N LEU A 318 21.17 4.34 1.73
CA LEU A 318 20.09 3.61 1.03
C LEU A 318 20.53 2.20 0.60
N ASP A 319 21.81 2.00 0.30
CA ASP A 319 22.35 0.67 -0.06
C ASP A 319 22.26 -0.32 1.11
N GLU A 320 22.49 0.16 2.34
CA GLU A 320 22.31 -0.64 3.56
C GLU A 320 20.82 -0.99 3.74
N LEU A 321 19.94 0.00 3.61
CA LEU A 321 18.50 -0.22 3.72
C LEU A 321 18.01 -1.21 2.66
N SER A 322 18.45 -1.07 1.42
CA SER A 322 18.08 -1.97 0.31
C SER A 322 18.50 -3.41 0.62
N ARG A 323 19.75 -3.61 1.04
CA ARG A 323 20.26 -4.93 1.41
C ARG A 323 19.46 -5.59 2.54
N ASN A 324 19.06 -4.82 3.56
CA ASN A 324 18.27 -5.34 4.68
C ASN A 324 16.86 -5.75 4.21
N VAL A 325 16.23 -4.93 3.38
CA VAL A 325 14.92 -5.22 2.77
C VAL A 325 15.00 -6.44 1.86
N GLU A 326 15.98 -6.49 0.96
CA GLU A 326 16.15 -7.57 -0.01
C GLU A 326 16.39 -8.93 0.62
N GLY A 327 17.06 -8.98 1.79
CA GLY A 327 17.31 -10.21 2.54
C GLY A 327 16.04 -10.90 3.06
N HIS A 328 14.91 -10.20 3.13
CA HIS A 328 13.65 -10.74 3.65
C HIS A 328 12.45 -10.47 2.71
N SER A 329 12.73 -10.26 1.44
CA SER A 329 11.71 -9.96 0.45
C SER A 329 12.01 -10.54 -0.91
N PHE A 330 10.99 -10.62 -1.75
CA PHE A 330 11.17 -10.85 -3.17
C PHE A 330 10.37 -9.82 -3.97
N ARG A 331 11.06 -9.15 -4.90
CA ARG A 331 10.48 -8.13 -5.75
C ARG A 331 10.19 -8.70 -7.12
N VAL A 332 8.97 -8.47 -7.61
CA VAL A 332 8.53 -8.88 -8.95
C VAL A 332 7.91 -7.68 -9.65
N LEU A 333 8.43 -7.34 -10.82
CA LEU A 333 7.85 -6.32 -11.69
C LEU A 333 7.06 -7.00 -12.82
N LYS A 334 5.93 -6.43 -13.20
CA LYS A 334 5.10 -6.96 -14.30
C LYS A 334 5.88 -7.15 -15.59
N LYS A 335 6.70 -6.16 -15.94
CA LYS A 335 7.52 -6.18 -17.17
C LYS A 335 8.52 -7.33 -17.24
N ASP A 336 8.90 -7.90 -16.07
CA ASP A 336 9.91 -8.95 -15.98
C ASP A 336 9.30 -10.36 -15.97
N CYS A 337 7.97 -10.47 -15.77
CA CYS A 337 7.33 -11.75 -15.50
C CYS A 337 6.01 -12.00 -16.25
N LEU A 338 5.45 -10.98 -16.91
CA LEU A 338 4.19 -11.09 -17.63
C LEU A 338 4.34 -10.48 -19.02
N ASP A 339 3.96 -11.26 -20.02
CA ASP A 339 3.80 -10.76 -21.38
C ASP A 339 2.39 -10.16 -21.51
N LEU A 340 2.25 -8.92 -21.05
CA LEU A 340 1.01 -8.18 -21.14
C LEU A 340 1.02 -7.25 -22.35
N PRO A 341 -0.12 -7.11 -23.05
CA PRO A 341 -0.24 -6.14 -24.11
C PRO A 341 0.12 -4.73 -23.64
N PRO A 342 0.70 -3.88 -24.51
CA PRO A 342 1.09 -2.53 -24.11
C PRO A 342 -0.08 -1.67 -23.68
N LYS A 343 0.17 -0.77 -22.71
CA LYS A 343 -0.76 0.30 -22.33
C LYS A 343 -0.70 1.43 -23.35
N ILE A 344 -1.83 1.82 -23.90
CA ILE A 344 -1.95 2.93 -24.85
C ILE A 344 -2.56 4.12 -24.10
N TYR A 345 -1.93 5.30 -24.19
CA TYR A 345 -2.40 6.51 -23.54
C TYR A 345 -2.82 7.56 -24.56
N GLN A 346 -4.06 8.04 -24.45
CA GLN A 346 -4.62 9.05 -25.29
C GLN A 346 -5.11 10.25 -24.47
N ARG A 347 -5.21 11.42 -25.09
CA ARG A 347 -5.86 12.60 -24.52
C ARG A 347 -7.00 13.02 -25.42
N HIS A 348 -8.12 13.28 -24.83
CA HIS A 348 -9.26 13.86 -25.52
C HIS A 348 -9.49 15.28 -24.98
N PHE A 349 -9.35 16.26 -25.85
CA PHE A 349 -9.42 17.67 -25.46
C PHE A 349 -10.84 18.18 -25.50
N VAL A 350 -11.23 18.91 -24.45
CA VAL A 350 -12.54 19.54 -24.30
C VAL A 350 -12.35 21.03 -24.08
N GLU A 351 -13.14 21.84 -24.77
CA GLU A 351 -13.21 23.27 -24.51
C GLU A 351 -14.25 23.59 -23.44
N MET A 352 -13.87 24.51 -22.55
CA MET A 352 -14.81 25.05 -21.57
C MET A 352 -15.89 25.92 -22.28
N SER A 353 -17.12 25.87 -21.79
CA SER A 353 -18.10 26.88 -22.18
C SER A 353 -17.63 28.28 -21.75
N GLU A 354 -18.13 29.32 -22.36
CA GLU A 354 -17.78 30.70 -21.99
C GLU A 354 -18.10 31.00 -20.51
N ARG A 355 -19.19 30.42 -20.00
CA ARG A 355 -19.57 30.56 -18.60
C ARG A 355 -18.59 29.81 -17.67
N GLN A 356 -18.22 28.58 -18.00
CA GLN A 356 -17.21 27.82 -17.26
C GLN A 356 -15.86 28.55 -17.26
N LYS A 357 -15.42 29.07 -18.43
CA LYS A 357 -14.16 29.77 -18.59
C LYS A 357 -14.10 31.03 -17.72
N LYS A 358 -15.20 31.82 -17.71
CA LYS A 358 -15.31 33.00 -16.83
C LYS A 358 -15.21 32.63 -15.36
N MET A 359 -15.94 31.59 -14.92
CA MET A 359 -15.94 31.13 -13.52
C MET A 359 -14.60 30.56 -13.12
N TYR A 360 -13.98 29.74 -13.96
CA TYR A 360 -12.67 29.16 -13.76
C TYR A 360 -11.60 30.24 -13.57
N ASN A 361 -11.54 31.22 -14.49
CA ASN A 361 -10.59 32.30 -14.45
C ASN A 361 -10.77 33.21 -13.23
N THR A 362 -12.01 33.51 -12.84
CA THR A 362 -12.31 34.28 -11.63
C THR A 362 -11.80 33.58 -10.39
N MET A 363 -12.09 32.28 -10.24
CA MET A 363 -11.65 31.49 -9.11
C MET A 363 -10.11 31.34 -9.11
N LYS A 364 -9.50 31.10 -10.28
CA LYS A 364 -8.04 31.00 -10.42
C LYS A 364 -7.34 32.30 -10.00
N LYS A 365 -7.82 33.45 -10.46
CA LYS A 365 -7.27 34.77 -10.09
C LYS A 365 -7.40 35.05 -8.60
N GLY A 366 -8.57 34.78 -8.01
CA GLY A 366 -8.77 34.91 -6.56
C GLY A 366 -7.82 34.04 -5.76
N PHE A 367 -7.59 32.81 -6.19
CA PHE A 367 -6.66 31.90 -5.55
C PHE A 367 -5.19 32.39 -5.63
N ILE A 368 -4.75 32.87 -6.80
CA ILE A 368 -3.41 33.46 -6.97
C ILE A 368 -3.23 34.69 -6.10
N ALA A 369 -4.22 35.59 -6.04
CA ALA A 369 -4.15 36.78 -5.21
C ALA A 369 -4.06 36.46 -3.70
N GLU A 370 -4.74 35.42 -3.23
CA GLU A 370 -4.61 34.93 -1.86
C GLU A 370 -3.20 34.37 -1.59
N LEU A 371 -2.59 33.70 -2.57
CA LEU A 371 -1.22 33.17 -2.45
C LEU A 371 -0.15 34.26 -2.36
N GLU A 372 -0.31 35.37 -3.09
CA GLU A 372 0.61 36.50 -3.06
C GLU A 372 0.60 37.26 -1.71
N GLY A 373 -0.51 37.17 -0.98
CA GLY A 373 -0.69 37.86 0.32
C GLY A 373 -0.43 37.02 1.57
N ASN A 374 -0.46 35.68 1.47
CA ASN A 374 -0.44 34.79 2.64
C ASN A 374 0.24 33.44 2.34
N VAL A 375 0.81 32.83 3.40
CA VAL A 375 1.24 31.41 3.35
C VAL A 375 0.00 30.53 3.52
N ILE A 376 -0.49 29.93 2.43
CA ILE A 376 -1.62 29.01 2.47
C ILE A 376 -1.12 27.60 2.82
N GLU A 377 -1.76 26.95 3.79
CA GLU A 377 -1.45 25.57 4.14
C GLU A 377 -1.84 24.60 3.01
N ALA A 378 -1.06 23.51 2.86
CA ALA A 378 -1.29 22.51 1.80
C ALA A 378 -2.72 21.93 1.73
N PRO A 379 -3.46 21.69 2.83
CA PRO A 379 -4.85 21.25 2.78
C PRO A 379 -5.81 22.26 2.12
N GLU A 380 -5.63 23.54 2.38
CA GLU A 380 -6.45 24.61 1.79
C GLU A 380 -6.19 24.71 0.29
N ALA A 381 -4.93 24.65 -0.09
CA ALA A 381 -4.51 24.65 -1.48
C ALA A 381 -5.12 23.48 -2.28
N ILE A 382 -5.11 22.29 -1.72
CA ILE A 382 -5.74 21.10 -2.34
C ILE A 382 -7.26 21.33 -2.49
N THR A 383 -7.91 21.92 -1.50
CA THR A 383 -9.33 22.24 -1.56
C THR A 383 -9.65 23.22 -2.71
N ARG A 384 -8.84 24.26 -2.89
CA ARG A 384 -8.99 25.21 -4.00
C ARG A 384 -8.82 24.54 -5.37
N LEU A 385 -7.80 23.67 -5.52
CA LEU A 385 -7.60 22.90 -6.74
C LEU A 385 -8.80 21.97 -7.04
N LEU A 386 -9.40 21.38 -6.00
CA LEU A 386 -10.61 20.56 -6.15
C LEU A 386 -11.79 21.39 -6.70
N ARG A 387 -11.97 22.62 -6.20
CA ARG A 387 -13.02 23.53 -6.69
C ARG A 387 -12.79 23.91 -8.16
N LEU A 388 -11.56 24.23 -8.54
CA LEU A 388 -11.23 24.47 -9.95
C LEU A 388 -11.53 23.24 -10.82
N GLN A 389 -11.23 22.03 -10.36
CA GLN A 389 -11.54 20.80 -11.10
C GLN A 389 -13.05 20.55 -11.20
N GLN A 390 -13.84 20.85 -10.17
CA GLN A 390 -15.30 20.77 -10.23
C GLN A 390 -15.87 21.68 -11.33
N ILE A 391 -15.34 22.89 -11.48
CA ILE A 391 -15.76 23.82 -12.56
C ILE A 391 -15.42 23.21 -13.94
N LEU A 392 -14.23 22.61 -14.11
CA LEU A 392 -13.85 21.94 -15.35
C LEU A 392 -14.77 20.74 -15.67
N CYS A 393 -15.33 20.09 -14.65
CA CYS A 393 -16.32 19.03 -14.81
C CYS A 393 -17.76 19.55 -15.05
N GLY A 394 -17.96 20.87 -15.11
CA GLY A 394 -19.27 21.49 -15.40
C GLY A 394 -20.13 21.77 -14.16
N TRP A 395 -19.53 21.78 -12.97
CA TRP A 395 -20.26 21.97 -11.72
C TRP A 395 -19.80 23.22 -10.97
N PHE A 396 -20.78 23.99 -10.49
CA PHE A 396 -20.53 25.11 -9.59
C PHE A 396 -20.57 24.63 -8.13
N PRO A 397 -19.45 24.71 -7.39
CA PRO A 397 -19.44 24.40 -5.98
C PRO A 397 -20.14 25.48 -5.16
N THR A 398 -21.11 25.11 -4.34
CA THR A 398 -21.80 26.01 -3.40
C THR A 398 -21.23 25.84 -1.98
N GLU A 399 -21.52 26.80 -1.07
CA GLU A 399 -21.01 26.83 0.30
C GLU A 399 -21.43 25.59 1.12
N ASN A 400 -22.52 24.93 0.79
CA ASN A 400 -23.04 23.74 1.49
C ASN A 400 -22.61 22.41 0.86
N ASP A 401 -21.46 22.35 0.17
CA ASP A 401 -20.99 21.18 -0.60
C ASP A 401 -21.98 20.63 -1.65
N ARG A 402 -23.06 21.34 -1.90
CA ARG A 402 -23.95 21.07 -3.02
C ARG A 402 -23.32 21.64 -4.28
N VAL A 403 -23.49 20.93 -5.38
CA VAL A 403 -23.03 21.38 -6.68
C VAL A 403 -24.23 21.59 -7.61
N GLN A 404 -24.15 22.62 -8.44
CA GLN A 404 -25.15 22.94 -9.46
C GLN A 404 -24.50 22.87 -10.84
N PRO A 405 -25.24 22.46 -11.88
CA PRO A 405 -24.70 22.50 -13.22
C PRO A 405 -24.47 23.98 -13.63
N ILE A 406 -23.33 24.21 -14.28
CA ILE A 406 -22.99 25.56 -14.78
C ILE A 406 -23.82 25.89 -16.00
N ASP A 407 -24.00 24.92 -16.88
CA ASP A 407 -24.75 25.05 -18.14
C ASP A 407 -25.73 23.89 -18.29
N GLU A 408 -26.75 24.05 -19.15
CA GLU A 408 -27.70 22.97 -19.49
C GLU A 408 -26.99 21.79 -20.17
N LYS A 409 -26.05 22.10 -21.08
CA LYS A 409 -25.21 21.12 -21.75
C LYS A 409 -23.80 21.15 -21.13
N ASN A 410 -23.38 20.05 -20.59
CA ASN A 410 -22.04 19.91 -20.03
C ASN A 410 -21.06 19.47 -21.14
N PRO A 411 -20.09 20.32 -21.55
CA PRO A 411 -19.18 20.00 -22.64
C PRO A 411 -18.40 18.70 -22.42
N ARG A 412 -18.06 18.36 -21.15
CA ARG A 412 -17.33 17.15 -20.81
C ARG A 412 -18.20 15.89 -20.93
N ILE A 413 -19.48 15.97 -20.66
CA ILE A 413 -20.45 14.89 -20.90
C ILE A 413 -20.64 14.65 -22.41
N GLU A 414 -20.75 15.72 -23.21
CA GLU A 414 -20.83 15.58 -24.67
C GLU A 414 -19.57 14.93 -25.23
N ALA A 415 -18.38 15.36 -24.78
CA ALA A 415 -17.12 14.73 -25.18
C ALA A 415 -17.04 13.24 -24.76
N LEU A 416 -17.54 12.88 -23.58
CA LEU A 416 -17.62 11.47 -23.17
C LEU A 416 -18.52 10.69 -24.14
N LYS A 417 -19.66 11.25 -24.51
CA LYS A 417 -20.58 10.63 -25.45
C LYS A 417 -19.92 10.40 -26.81
N ASP A 418 -19.26 11.41 -27.36
CA ASP A 418 -18.52 11.31 -28.63
C ASP A 418 -17.44 10.23 -28.60
N ILE A 419 -16.68 10.12 -27.49
CA ILE A 419 -15.68 9.05 -27.30
C ILE A 419 -16.35 7.68 -27.32
N LEU A 420 -17.47 7.52 -26.60
CA LEU A 420 -18.16 6.24 -26.45
C LEU A 420 -18.84 5.77 -27.75
N GLU A 421 -19.25 6.67 -28.64
CA GLU A 421 -19.79 6.34 -29.96
C GLU A 421 -18.77 5.61 -30.85
N GLY A 422 -17.48 5.88 -30.64
CA GLY A 422 -16.37 5.22 -31.37
C GLY A 422 -15.87 3.91 -30.76
N ILE A 423 -16.47 3.42 -29.64
CA ILE A 423 -15.98 2.25 -28.93
C ILE A 423 -17.07 1.17 -28.86
N GLU A 424 -16.80 -0.01 -29.38
CA GLU A 424 -17.74 -1.14 -29.33
C GLU A 424 -17.51 -2.06 -28.12
N SER A 425 -16.30 -2.11 -27.60
CA SER A 425 -15.91 -2.97 -26.48
C SER A 425 -16.34 -2.41 -25.12
N LYS A 426 -16.14 -3.20 -24.06
CA LYS A 426 -16.45 -2.77 -22.69
C LYS A 426 -15.50 -1.68 -22.20
N VAL A 427 -16.06 -0.69 -21.51
CA VAL A 427 -15.35 0.52 -21.06
C VAL A 427 -15.48 0.71 -19.56
N ILE A 428 -14.39 1.06 -18.90
CA ILE A 428 -14.39 1.56 -17.54
C ILE A 428 -14.36 3.09 -17.58
N ILE A 429 -15.20 3.74 -16.80
CA ILE A 429 -15.26 5.21 -16.69
C ILE A 429 -14.95 5.59 -15.24
N TRP A 430 -13.79 6.22 -15.05
CA TRP A 430 -13.35 6.71 -13.75
C TRP A 430 -13.72 8.16 -13.57
N ALA A 431 -14.54 8.44 -12.57
CA ALA A 431 -14.97 9.80 -12.23
C ALA A 431 -14.76 10.08 -10.75
N ARG A 432 -14.23 11.26 -10.42
CA ARG A 432 -13.88 11.62 -9.06
C ARG A 432 -15.05 12.12 -8.24
N PHE A 433 -15.91 12.92 -8.86
CA PHE A 433 -17.00 13.60 -8.16
C PHE A 433 -18.33 12.86 -8.31
N ARG A 434 -19.14 12.87 -7.26
CA ARG A 434 -20.45 12.23 -7.27
C ARG A 434 -21.41 12.83 -8.30
N ALA A 435 -21.29 14.13 -8.57
CA ALA A 435 -22.06 14.79 -9.60
C ALA A 435 -21.73 14.27 -11.00
N ASP A 436 -20.43 14.00 -11.26
CA ASP A 436 -19.98 13.38 -12.51
C ASP A 436 -20.61 11.99 -12.67
N ILE A 437 -20.49 11.16 -11.63
CA ILE A 437 -21.02 9.78 -11.64
C ILE A 437 -22.51 9.79 -11.97
N ARG A 438 -23.32 10.62 -11.27
CA ARG A 438 -24.76 10.72 -11.51
C ARG A 438 -25.11 11.22 -12.91
N ALA A 439 -24.28 12.09 -13.48
CA ALA A 439 -24.49 12.57 -14.86
C ALA A 439 -24.17 11.47 -15.88
N ILE A 440 -23.11 10.70 -15.65
CA ILE A 440 -22.72 9.57 -16.49
C ILE A 440 -23.74 8.42 -16.37
N GLU A 441 -24.24 8.12 -15.17
CA GLU A 441 -25.32 7.16 -14.96
C GLU A 441 -26.58 7.51 -15.76
N ARG A 442 -26.98 8.78 -15.73
CA ARG A 442 -28.13 9.25 -16.53
C ARG A 442 -27.90 9.15 -18.03
N LEU A 443 -26.69 9.37 -18.49
CA LEU A 443 -26.32 9.24 -19.90
C LEU A 443 -26.39 7.79 -20.39
N LEU A 444 -25.92 6.84 -19.58
CA LEU A 444 -25.69 5.47 -20.01
C LEU A 444 -26.82 4.50 -19.63
N GLY A 445 -27.62 4.84 -18.63
CA GLY A 445 -28.81 4.07 -18.20
C GLY A 445 -28.47 2.61 -17.89
N ASP A 446 -29.29 1.70 -18.39
CA ASP A 446 -29.19 0.26 -18.09
C ASP A 446 -27.98 -0.44 -18.71
N LEU A 447 -27.23 0.22 -19.60
CA LEU A 447 -25.99 -0.31 -20.18
C LEU A 447 -24.81 -0.21 -19.22
N ALA A 448 -24.98 0.43 -18.06
CA ALA A 448 -23.93 0.69 -17.10
C ALA A 448 -24.19 0.05 -15.73
N VAL A 449 -23.10 -0.25 -15.03
CA VAL A 449 -23.12 -0.60 -13.61
C VAL A 449 -22.24 0.38 -12.84
N SER A 450 -22.61 0.68 -11.59
CA SER A 450 -21.93 1.66 -10.76
C SER A 450 -21.22 1.02 -9.58
N TYR A 451 -20.01 1.51 -9.30
CA TYR A 451 -19.15 1.05 -8.20
C TYR A 451 -18.54 2.24 -7.45
N HIS A 452 -19.21 2.70 -6.42
CA HIS A 452 -18.75 3.82 -5.58
C HIS A 452 -19.27 3.70 -4.14
N GLY A 453 -18.87 4.62 -3.26
CA GLY A 453 -19.13 4.52 -1.84
C GLY A 453 -20.61 4.53 -1.42
N ASP A 454 -21.52 5.09 -2.23
CA ASP A 454 -22.97 5.13 -1.94
C ASP A 454 -23.70 3.86 -2.39
N VAL A 455 -23.06 3.03 -3.24
CA VAL A 455 -23.63 1.75 -3.65
C VAL A 455 -23.43 0.73 -2.55
N ASP A 456 -24.46 -0.01 -2.22
CA ASP A 456 -24.37 -1.09 -1.22
C ASP A 456 -23.31 -2.14 -1.57
N SER A 457 -22.78 -2.79 -0.56
CA SER A 457 -21.68 -3.76 -0.71
C SER A 457 -22.03 -4.92 -1.65
N ASP A 458 -23.25 -5.45 -1.52
CA ASP A 458 -23.71 -6.59 -2.33
C ASP A 458 -23.99 -6.16 -3.77
N ALA A 459 -24.56 -4.96 -3.95
CA ALA A 459 -24.78 -4.37 -5.27
C ALA A 459 -23.45 -4.07 -5.98
N ARG A 460 -22.41 -3.64 -5.26
CA ARG A 460 -21.07 -3.45 -5.84
C ARG A 460 -20.46 -4.75 -6.35
N GLU A 461 -20.67 -5.84 -5.64
CA GLU A 461 -20.17 -7.15 -6.06
C GLU A 461 -20.91 -7.64 -7.31
N LEU A 462 -22.23 -7.53 -7.31
CA LEU A 462 -23.05 -7.85 -8.48
C LEU A 462 -22.65 -7.01 -9.70
N ALA A 463 -22.28 -5.74 -9.50
CA ALA A 463 -21.81 -4.86 -10.56
C ALA A 463 -20.55 -5.39 -11.25
N ILE A 464 -19.59 -5.94 -10.48
CA ILE A 464 -18.38 -6.54 -11.04
C ILE A 464 -18.74 -7.77 -11.88
N ASP A 465 -19.56 -8.67 -11.34
CA ASP A 465 -19.94 -9.89 -12.03
C ASP A 465 -20.74 -9.62 -13.31
N ARG A 466 -21.68 -8.69 -13.25
CA ARG A 466 -22.43 -8.26 -14.44
C ARG A 466 -21.51 -7.64 -15.49
N PHE A 467 -20.61 -6.74 -15.09
CA PHE A 467 -19.66 -6.14 -16.03
C PHE A 467 -18.77 -7.18 -16.70
N GLN A 468 -18.29 -8.17 -15.95
CA GLN A 468 -17.40 -9.21 -16.49
C GLN A 468 -18.13 -10.22 -17.40
N LYS A 469 -19.36 -10.60 -17.05
CA LYS A 469 -20.04 -11.78 -17.66
C LYS A 469 -21.24 -11.41 -18.55
N ASP A 470 -21.95 -10.32 -18.25
CA ASP A 470 -23.16 -9.92 -18.95
C ASP A 470 -22.82 -9.08 -20.20
N PRO A 471 -23.12 -9.57 -21.42
CA PRO A 471 -22.86 -8.82 -22.65
C PRO A 471 -23.71 -7.55 -22.78
N ALA A 472 -24.86 -7.45 -22.10
CA ALA A 472 -25.71 -6.25 -22.09
C ALA A 472 -25.06 -5.09 -21.33
N ILE A 473 -24.17 -5.38 -20.38
CA ILE A 473 -23.46 -4.34 -19.61
C ILE A 473 -22.17 -3.99 -20.33
N ARG A 474 -22.14 -2.76 -20.88
CA ARG A 474 -20.98 -2.24 -21.61
C ARG A 474 -20.09 -1.35 -20.76
N TYR A 475 -20.65 -0.68 -19.74
CA TYR A 475 -19.96 0.37 -19.01
C TYR A 475 -19.86 0.07 -17.52
N PHE A 476 -18.69 0.31 -16.95
CA PHE A 476 -18.43 0.25 -15.52
C PHE A 476 -18.08 1.66 -15.04
N ILE A 477 -18.89 2.23 -14.17
CA ILE A 477 -18.69 3.58 -13.63
C ILE A 477 -18.18 3.49 -12.21
N GLY A 478 -17.05 4.14 -11.90
CA GLY A 478 -16.53 4.11 -10.54
C GLY A 478 -15.64 5.28 -10.18
N THR A 479 -15.33 5.40 -8.89
CA THR A 479 -14.27 6.31 -8.44
C THR A 479 -12.93 5.60 -8.49
N PRO A 480 -11.82 6.25 -8.90
CA PRO A 480 -10.49 5.65 -8.88
C PRO A 480 -10.13 5.07 -7.51
N GLN A 481 -10.53 5.75 -6.44
CA GLN A 481 -10.33 5.31 -5.06
C GLN A 481 -11.09 4.02 -4.71
N ALA A 482 -12.35 3.90 -5.10
CA ALA A 482 -13.16 2.69 -4.85
C ALA A 482 -12.71 1.54 -5.74
N GLY A 483 -12.35 1.82 -7.01
CA GLY A 483 -11.77 0.86 -7.94
C GLY A 483 -10.36 0.40 -7.55
N GLY A 484 -9.66 1.17 -6.72
CA GLY A 484 -8.31 0.84 -6.21
C GLY A 484 -8.22 -0.44 -5.39
N THR A 485 -9.34 -1.03 -4.96
CA THR A 485 -9.36 -2.14 -4.01
C THR A 485 -9.61 -3.50 -4.66
N GLY A 486 -8.56 -4.13 -5.19
CA GLY A 486 -8.57 -5.57 -5.50
C GLY A 486 -9.47 -6.06 -6.64
N LEU A 487 -10.17 -5.16 -7.37
CA LEU A 487 -11.10 -5.54 -8.43
C LEU A 487 -10.39 -6.14 -9.65
N THR A 488 -11.06 -7.06 -10.33
CA THR A 488 -10.65 -7.60 -11.62
C THR A 488 -11.66 -7.17 -12.67
N LEU A 489 -11.24 -6.36 -13.64
CA LEU A 489 -12.08 -5.79 -14.69
C LEU A 489 -11.45 -6.02 -16.08
N THR A 490 -10.93 -7.22 -16.30
CA THR A 490 -10.20 -7.61 -17.53
C THR A 490 -11.07 -7.72 -18.78
N ALA A 491 -12.39 -7.63 -18.64
CA ALA A 491 -13.28 -7.53 -19.78
C ALA A 491 -13.21 -6.18 -20.50
N ALA A 492 -12.62 -5.15 -19.87
CA ALA A 492 -12.50 -3.82 -20.46
C ALA A 492 -11.23 -3.69 -21.32
N GLU A 493 -11.37 -3.10 -22.49
CA GLU A 493 -10.27 -2.71 -23.38
C GLU A 493 -9.98 -1.19 -23.31
N TYR A 494 -10.92 -0.42 -22.75
CA TYR A 494 -10.78 1.01 -22.57
C TYR A 494 -11.03 1.42 -21.12
N ALA A 495 -10.24 2.37 -20.65
CA ALA A 495 -10.46 3.03 -19.38
C ALA A 495 -10.43 4.55 -19.60
N ILE A 496 -11.56 5.21 -19.41
CA ILE A 496 -11.72 6.65 -19.60
C ILE A 496 -11.64 7.33 -18.24
N TYR A 497 -10.72 8.27 -18.09
CA TYR A 497 -10.64 9.15 -16.93
C TYR A 497 -11.42 10.43 -17.22
N TYR A 498 -12.69 10.41 -16.83
CA TYR A 498 -13.55 11.57 -16.92
C TYR A 498 -13.04 12.72 -16.04
N SER A 499 -12.58 12.38 -14.82
CA SER A 499 -11.85 13.29 -13.93
C SER A 499 -10.78 12.54 -13.15
N ASN A 500 -9.55 13.08 -13.13
CA ASN A 500 -8.41 12.43 -12.50
C ASN A 500 -8.32 12.72 -11.00
N SER A 501 -7.83 11.75 -10.21
CA SER A 501 -7.41 11.98 -8.84
C SER A 501 -6.04 12.68 -8.82
N PHE A 502 -5.76 13.42 -7.74
CA PHE A 502 -4.42 13.99 -7.49
C PHE A 502 -3.42 12.95 -6.98
N ASN A 503 -3.89 11.75 -6.67
CA ASN A 503 -3.11 10.68 -6.09
C ASN A 503 -2.61 9.73 -7.18
N LEU A 504 -1.28 9.71 -7.36
CA LEU A 504 -0.63 8.82 -8.33
C LEU A 504 -0.92 7.33 -8.02
N GLU A 505 -0.94 6.94 -6.75
CA GLU A 505 -1.21 5.56 -6.35
C GLU A 505 -2.61 5.12 -6.79
N GLU A 506 -3.63 5.96 -6.60
CA GLU A 506 -5.00 5.69 -7.06
C GLU A 506 -5.06 5.55 -8.58
N ARG A 507 -4.32 6.38 -9.32
CA ARG A 507 -4.22 6.29 -10.77
C ARG A 507 -3.62 4.96 -11.22
N LEU A 508 -2.47 4.59 -10.70
CA LEU A 508 -1.78 3.35 -11.03
C LEU A 508 -2.62 2.13 -10.65
N GLN A 509 -3.24 2.16 -9.47
CA GLN A 509 -4.12 1.08 -9.02
C GLN A 509 -5.34 0.93 -9.91
N SER A 510 -5.98 2.01 -10.34
CA SER A 510 -7.14 1.97 -11.22
C SER A 510 -6.79 1.49 -12.64
N GLU A 511 -5.62 1.85 -13.15
CA GLU A 511 -5.11 1.30 -14.42
C GLU A 511 -4.92 -0.22 -14.36
N ASP A 512 -4.41 -0.71 -13.24
CA ASP A 512 -4.12 -2.13 -13.04
C ASP A 512 -5.37 -3.01 -12.84
N ARG A 513 -6.59 -2.43 -12.87
CA ARG A 513 -7.85 -3.20 -12.82
C ARG A 513 -8.13 -3.93 -14.13
N CYS A 514 -7.79 -3.34 -15.25
CA CYS A 514 -7.95 -3.94 -16.58
C CYS A 514 -6.64 -4.47 -17.18
N HIS A 515 -5.48 -4.02 -16.70
CA HIS A 515 -4.17 -4.46 -17.18
C HIS A 515 -3.47 -5.39 -16.18
N ARG A 516 -3.84 -6.65 -16.20
CA ARG A 516 -3.35 -7.69 -15.29
C ARG A 516 -3.41 -9.08 -15.93
N ILE A 517 -2.98 -10.12 -15.22
CA ILE A 517 -3.11 -11.51 -15.67
C ILE A 517 -4.53 -11.78 -16.17
N GLY A 518 -4.64 -12.31 -17.39
CA GLY A 518 -5.91 -12.56 -18.08
C GLY A 518 -6.31 -11.49 -19.10
N THR A 519 -5.61 -10.36 -19.18
CA THR A 519 -5.81 -9.36 -20.25
C THR A 519 -5.24 -9.88 -21.56
N LYS A 520 -6.09 -9.93 -22.60
CA LYS A 520 -5.71 -10.48 -23.93
C LYS A 520 -5.40 -9.38 -24.95
N ASN A 521 -6.07 -8.24 -24.84
CA ASN A 521 -5.99 -7.14 -25.79
C ASN A 521 -5.29 -5.92 -25.17
N ASN A 522 -4.81 -5.01 -26.02
CA ASN A 522 -4.28 -3.73 -25.58
C ASN A 522 -5.34 -2.96 -24.77
N VAL A 523 -4.92 -2.30 -23.70
CA VAL A 523 -5.81 -1.43 -22.93
C VAL A 523 -5.49 0.03 -23.25
N THR A 524 -6.49 0.74 -23.74
CA THR A 524 -6.39 2.16 -24.05
C THR A 524 -6.93 3.01 -22.90
N TYR A 525 -6.08 3.89 -22.38
CA TYR A 525 -6.41 4.85 -21.32
C TYR A 525 -6.62 6.22 -21.93
N ILE A 526 -7.84 6.75 -21.81
CA ILE A 526 -8.22 8.05 -22.38
C ILE A 526 -8.41 9.05 -21.24
N ASP A 527 -7.63 10.11 -21.22
CA ASP A 527 -7.81 11.23 -20.30
C ASP A 527 -8.64 12.33 -20.99
N ILE A 528 -9.79 12.70 -20.42
CA ILE A 528 -10.53 13.88 -20.85
C ILE A 528 -9.92 15.11 -20.19
N GLU A 529 -9.49 16.07 -20.98
CA GLU A 529 -8.66 17.20 -20.56
C GLU A 529 -9.18 18.53 -21.08
N CYS A 530 -9.38 19.50 -20.19
CA CYS A 530 -9.50 20.89 -20.58
C CYS A 530 -8.09 21.50 -20.73
N GLN A 531 -7.73 21.90 -21.95
CA GLN A 531 -6.42 22.48 -22.22
C GLN A 531 -6.18 23.79 -21.44
N LYS A 532 -4.91 24.09 -21.15
CA LYS A 532 -4.50 25.31 -20.42
C LYS A 532 -5.18 25.46 -19.05
N SER A 533 -5.49 24.33 -18.43
CA SER A 533 -6.14 24.29 -17.11
C SER A 533 -5.35 23.41 -16.12
N ILE A 534 -5.88 23.27 -14.91
CA ILE A 534 -5.26 22.35 -13.93
C ILE A 534 -5.34 20.89 -14.40
N ASP A 535 -6.26 20.50 -15.29
CA ASP A 535 -6.31 19.13 -15.83
C ASP A 535 -5.02 18.78 -16.54
N SER A 536 -4.50 19.68 -17.40
CA SER A 536 -3.22 19.46 -18.11
C SER A 536 -2.07 19.22 -17.13
N LYS A 537 -2.03 19.99 -16.05
CA LYS A 537 -0.99 19.89 -15.03
C LYS A 537 -1.11 18.60 -14.20
N ILE A 538 -2.33 18.20 -13.86
CA ILE A 538 -2.62 16.95 -13.16
C ILE A 538 -2.18 15.76 -14.03
N ILE A 539 -2.61 15.73 -15.29
CA ILE A 539 -2.31 14.65 -16.21
C ILE A 539 -0.79 14.57 -16.48
N LYS A 540 -0.12 15.72 -16.68
CA LYS A 540 1.33 15.77 -16.81
C LYS A 540 2.05 15.20 -15.59
N ALA A 541 1.66 15.62 -14.37
CA ALA A 541 2.25 15.12 -13.13
C ALA A 541 2.05 13.61 -12.95
N LEU A 542 0.85 13.09 -13.25
CA LEU A 542 0.57 11.66 -13.19
C LEU A 542 1.37 10.85 -14.21
N ARG A 543 1.55 11.35 -15.43
CA ARG A 543 2.38 10.72 -16.48
C ARG A 543 3.85 10.73 -16.12
N ASP A 544 4.35 11.84 -15.54
CA ASP A 544 5.72 11.95 -15.03
C ASP A 544 5.93 11.13 -13.74
N LYS A 545 4.91 10.39 -13.29
CA LYS A 545 4.89 9.63 -12.02
C LYS A 545 5.22 10.48 -10.80
N LYS A 546 4.79 11.73 -10.81
CA LYS A 546 4.94 12.67 -9.69
C LYS A 546 3.65 12.74 -8.87
N ASN A 547 3.79 12.78 -7.56
CA ASN A 547 2.65 12.99 -6.67
C ASN A 547 2.37 14.50 -6.55
N ILE A 548 1.16 14.92 -6.92
CA ILE A 548 0.78 16.34 -6.92
C ILE A 548 0.89 16.95 -5.52
N ALA A 549 0.58 16.19 -4.47
CA ALA A 549 0.77 16.65 -3.10
C ALA A 549 2.24 17.02 -2.78
N ASP A 550 3.19 16.30 -3.37
CA ASP A 550 4.63 16.57 -3.18
C ASP A 550 5.09 17.80 -4.01
N ILE A 551 4.48 18.03 -5.15
CA ILE A 551 4.73 19.25 -5.95
C ILE A 551 4.24 20.48 -5.18
N ILE A 552 3.01 20.42 -4.66
CA ILE A 552 2.40 21.55 -3.91
C ILE A 552 3.18 21.88 -2.63
N THR A 553 3.84 20.92 -2.00
CA THR A 553 4.61 21.14 -0.77
C THR A 553 6.04 21.61 -1.03
N LYS A 554 6.59 21.39 -2.22
CA LYS A 554 7.98 21.74 -2.58
C LYS A 554 8.09 23.05 -3.34
N ASP A 555 7.15 23.29 -4.23
CA ASP A 555 7.13 24.48 -5.08
C ASP A 555 5.96 25.39 -4.71
N PRO A 556 6.11 26.74 -4.81
CA PRO A 556 4.97 27.64 -4.65
C PRO A 556 3.82 27.26 -5.57
N ILE A 557 2.62 27.20 -5.01
CA ILE A 557 1.40 26.83 -5.78
C ILE A 557 1.16 27.80 -6.94
N SER A 558 1.63 29.04 -6.83
CA SER A 558 1.62 30.02 -7.93
C SER A 558 2.27 29.44 -9.18
N ILE A 559 3.44 28.79 -9.07
CA ILE A 559 4.14 28.15 -10.19
C ILE A 559 3.30 27.03 -10.80
N PHE A 560 2.56 26.28 -9.97
CA PHE A 560 1.65 25.24 -10.47
C PHE A 560 0.42 25.82 -11.19
N LEU A 561 0.02 27.05 -10.87
CA LEU A 561 -1.13 27.72 -11.45
C LEU A 561 -0.78 28.66 -12.60
N GLU A 562 0.48 29.14 -12.68
CA GLU A 562 0.94 30.00 -13.77
C GLU A 562 0.98 29.22 -15.09
N GLU A 563 0.54 29.85 -16.16
CA GLU A 563 0.69 29.32 -17.51
C GLU A 563 2.17 29.35 -17.89
N GLN A 564 2.75 28.21 -18.22
CA GLN A 564 3.96 28.21 -19.04
C GLN A 564 3.50 28.56 -20.46
N ASP A 565 3.62 29.83 -20.82
CA ASP A 565 3.38 30.34 -22.17
C ASP A 565 4.52 29.97 -23.13
N ASN A 566 5.17 28.82 -22.94
CA ASN A 566 6.20 28.34 -23.85
C ASN A 566 6.10 26.81 -23.97
N GLU A 567 5.32 26.37 -24.96
CA GLU A 567 5.62 25.29 -25.94
C GLU A 567 4.43 25.07 -26.89
#